data_8572a9766065bd1799721a58c1053d91
#
_entry.id   8572a9766065bd1799721a58c1053d91
#
_cell.length_a   1.000
_cell.length_b   1.000
_cell.length_c   1.000
_cell.angle_alpha   90.00
_cell.angle_beta   90.00
_cell.angle_gamma   90.00
#
_symmetry.space_group_name_H-M   'P 1'
#
loop_
_entity.id
_entity.type
_entity.pdbx_description
1 polymer ?
#
loop_
_entity_poly.entity_id
_entity_poly.type
_entity_poly.pdbx_seq_one_letter_code
_entity_poly.pdbx_strand_id
1 'polypeptide(L)'
;MLFITTMIPVMQLPGTMAQTRHIVGGSLGWTIPSGGAVSYTTWGSHQSFTVNDLLVFNFTDGEYDVAEVSEAAYGPCTATNPISLATNGPATLTLTTAGTHYYICTFRSHCQIGQKLTINVSEAASSTPPRATPVTPPTIRRPPRPVTSRTAVETPNTATPFAPCPRITSTPPPPTDGAPSFTGMVPYTFLIIGLVFLNC
;
A
#
# COMPACT_ATOMS: atom_id res chain seq x y z
N MET A 1 -26.68 61.96 1.45
CA MET A 1 -25.46 61.15 1.44
C MET A 1 -25.87 59.74 1.06
N LEU A 2 -25.53 59.31 -0.16
CA LEU A 2 -25.93 58.03 -0.71
C LEU A 2 -24.76 57.05 -0.50
N PHE A 3 -24.91 56.05 0.41
CA PHE A 3 -23.90 55.01 0.62
C PHE A 3 -24.08 53.92 -0.45
N ILE A 4 -23.19 53.91 -1.44
CA ILE A 4 -23.11 52.85 -2.42
C ILE A 4 -22.31 51.71 -1.81
N THR A 5 -22.99 50.69 -1.29
CA THR A 5 -22.38 49.42 -0.84
C THR A 5 -22.03 48.58 -2.08
N THR A 6 -20.77 48.61 -2.47
CA THR A 6 -20.25 47.73 -3.52
C THR A 6 -20.14 46.29 -2.99
N MET A 7 -21.05 45.41 -3.40
CA MET A 7 -20.97 43.97 -3.18
C MET A 7 -19.86 43.42 -4.07
N ILE A 8 -18.71 43.09 -3.47
CA ILE A 8 -17.61 42.37 -4.16
C ILE A 8 -18.01 40.91 -4.19
N PRO A 9 -18.22 40.30 -5.38
CA PRO A 9 -18.45 38.85 -5.45
C PRO A 9 -17.16 38.13 -5.05
N VAL A 10 -17.18 37.35 -3.96
CA VAL A 10 -16.13 36.44 -3.59
C VAL A 10 -16.13 35.31 -4.63
N MET A 11 -15.23 35.37 -5.58
CA MET A 11 -14.97 34.24 -6.51
C MET A 11 -14.36 33.09 -5.70
N GLN A 12 -15.16 32.07 -5.44
CA GLN A 12 -14.67 30.82 -4.90
C GLN A 12 -13.94 30.06 -6.00
N LEU A 13 -12.61 30.07 -5.96
CA LEU A 13 -11.78 29.24 -6.82
C LEU A 13 -12.01 27.76 -6.44
N PRO A 14 -12.42 26.91 -7.40
CA PRO A 14 -12.47 25.47 -7.13
C PRO A 14 -11.07 25.02 -6.72
N GLY A 15 -10.97 24.37 -5.54
CA GLY A 15 -9.71 23.80 -5.09
C GLY A 15 -9.24 22.75 -6.09
N THR A 16 -8.19 23.05 -6.85
CA THR A 16 -7.48 22.07 -7.68
C THR A 16 -6.78 21.09 -6.74
N MET A 17 -7.20 19.84 -6.75
CA MET A 17 -6.49 18.77 -6.06
C MET A 17 -5.13 18.62 -6.76
N ALA A 18 -4.06 18.90 -6.00
CA ALA A 18 -2.71 18.73 -6.52
C ALA A 18 -2.42 17.25 -6.68
N GLN A 19 -2.15 16.82 -7.93
CA GLN A 19 -1.69 15.47 -8.24
C GLN A 19 -0.27 15.28 -7.71
N THR A 20 -0.07 14.26 -6.85
CA THR A 20 1.24 13.95 -6.29
C THR A 20 1.98 12.98 -7.21
N ARG A 21 3.29 13.16 -7.34
CA ARG A 21 4.17 12.30 -8.14
C ARG A 21 5.09 11.53 -7.20
N HIS A 22 4.96 10.21 -7.18
CA HIS A 22 5.76 9.31 -6.34
C HIS A 22 6.80 8.60 -7.21
N ILE A 23 8.09 8.83 -6.93
CA ILE A 23 9.17 8.11 -7.60
C ILE A 23 9.40 6.80 -6.84
N VAL A 24 9.03 5.68 -7.46
CA VAL A 24 9.09 4.36 -6.82
C VAL A 24 10.53 4.01 -6.44
N GLY A 25 10.72 3.62 -5.19
CA GLY A 25 12.04 3.33 -4.61
C GLY A 25 12.91 4.55 -4.35
N GLY A 26 12.45 5.77 -4.67
CA GLY A 26 13.22 7.00 -4.49
C GLY A 26 14.53 6.98 -5.28
N SER A 27 15.67 7.15 -4.60
CA SER A 27 16.99 7.12 -5.22
C SER A 27 17.43 5.73 -5.71
N LEU A 28 16.79 4.66 -5.22
CA LEU A 28 17.04 3.30 -5.70
C LEU A 28 16.50 3.10 -7.12
N GLY A 29 15.37 3.75 -7.45
CA GLY A 29 14.62 3.50 -8.67
C GLY A 29 13.91 2.14 -8.67
N TRP A 30 13.48 1.69 -9.87
CA TRP A 30 12.85 0.39 -10.06
C TRP A 30 13.86 -0.63 -10.59
N THR A 31 14.53 -1.31 -9.70
CA THR A 31 15.60 -2.30 -9.97
C THR A 31 15.52 -3.46 -8.99
N ILE A 32 16.38 -4.46 -9.13
CA ILE A 32 16.53 -5.53 -8.15
C ILE A 32 17.08 -4.92 -6.86
N PRO A 33 16.30 -4.92 -5.75
CA PRO A 33 16.74 -4.28 -4.54
C PRO A 33 17.71 -5.17 -3.76
N SER A 34 18.83 -4.60 -3.31
CA SER A 34 19.82 -5.32 -2.48
C SER A 34 19.25 -5.86 -1.16
N GLY A 35 18.21 -5.20 -0.63
CA GLY A 35 17.49 -5.61 0.57
C GLY A 35 16.28 -6.51 0.31
N GLY A 36 16.10 -7.02 -0.91
CA GLY A 36 14.91 -7.79 -1.29
C GLY A 36 13.63 -6.96 -1.23
N ALA A 37 12.49 -7.64 -1.12
CA ALA A 37 11.16 -7.00 -1.12
C ALA A 37 10.96 -5.95 0.00
N VAL A 38 11.73 -6.03 1.09
CA VAL A 38 11.65 -5.09 2.21
C VAL A 38 11.95 -3.66 1.77
N SER A 39 12.83 -3.46 0.78
CA SER A 39 13.18 -2.12 0.28
C SER A 39 11.97 -1.36 -0.25
N TYR A 40 11.16 -2.00 -1.10
CA TYR A 40 9.95 -1.36 -1.66
C TYR A 40 8.82 -1.27 -0.64
N THR A 41 8.67 -2.25 0.24
CA THR A 41 7.71 -2.20 1.34
C THR A 41 8.01 -1.03 2.27
N THR A 42 9.28 -0.84 2.64
CA THR A 42 9.71 0.28 3.48
C THR A 42 9.49 1.61 2.76
N TRP A 43 9.87 1.72 1.48
CA TRP A 43 9.60 2.93 0.71
C TRP A 43 8.10 3.26 0.69
N GLY A 44 7.25 2.29 0.37
CA GLY A 44 5.80 2.46 0.28
C GLY A 44 5.16 2.86 1.61
N SER A 45 5.66 2.35 2.74
CA SER A 45 5.12 2.67 4.07
C SER A 45 5.34 4.12 4.50
N HIS A 46 6.26 4.84 3.86
CA HIS A 46 6.51 6.26 4.10
C HIS A 46 5.77 7.18 3.12
N GLN A 47 4.92 6.63 2.26
CA GLN A 47 4.14 7.39 1.29
C GLN A 47 2.65 7.36 1.64
N SER A 48 1.93 8.37 1.15
CA SER A 48 0.46 8.40 1.16
C SER A 48 -0.01 8.51 -0.28
N PHE A 49 -0.78 7.54 -0.73
CA PHE A 49 -1.26 7.48 -2.10
C PHE A 49 -2.75 7.81 -2.16
N THR A 50 -3.11 8.64 -3.14
CA THR A 50 -4.50 9.03 -3.43
C THR A 50 -4.83 8.80 -4.90
N VAL A 51 -6.11 8.59 -5.18
CA VAL A 51 -6.60 8.50 -6.56
C VAL A 51 -6.18 9.76 -7.33
N ASN A 52 -5.73 9.58 -8.56
CA ASN A 52 -5.12 10.52 -9.47
C ASN A 52 -3.62 10.81 -9.24
N ASP A 53 -2.99 10.29 -8.19
CA ASP A 53 -1.54 10.37 -8.05
C ASP A 53 -0.82 9.59 -9.16
N LEU A 54 0.45 9.95 -9.39
CA LEU A 54 1.31 9.33 -10.38
C LEU A 54 2.40 8.48 -9.71
N LEU A 55 2.51 7.22 -10.12
CA LEU A 55 3.67 6.38 -9.84
C LEU A 55 4.66 6.46 -10.98
N VAL A 56 5.91 6.79 -10.67
CA VAL A 56 7.00 6.85 -11.65
C VAL A 56 8.00 5.75 -11.36
N PHE A 57 8.10 4.83 -12.29
CA PHE A 57 9.05 3.73 -12.24
C PHE A 57 10.25 4.08 -13.12
N ASN A 58 11.38 4.42 -12.51
CA ASN A 58 12.63 4.69 -13.21
C ASN A 58 13.39 3.39 -13.40
N PHE A 59 13.51 2.93 -14.65
CA PHE A 59 14.24 1.71 -15.00
C PHE A 59 14.83 1.81 -16.41
N THR A 60 15.76 0.89 -16.71
CA THR A 60 16.41 0.77 -18.03
C THR A 60 15.59 -0.18 -18.91
N ASP A 61 15.34 0.27 -20.14
CA ASP A 61 14.65 -0.52 -21.15
C ASP A 61 15.41 -1.83 -21.45
N GLY A 62 14.65 -2.92 -21.59
CA GLY A 62 15.21 -4.23 -21.87
C GLY A 62 15.84 -4.95 -20.66
N GLU A 63 16.03 -4.27 -19.54
CA GLU A 63 16.49 -4.87 -18.30
C GLU A 63 15.36 -5.11 -17.29
N TYR A 64 14.38 -4.20 -17.30
CA TYR A 64 13.25 -4.21 -16.37
C TYR A 64 11.97 -3.81 -17.10
N ASP A 65 10.86 -4.13 -16.47
CA ASP A 65 9.52 -3.66 -16.80
C ASP A 65 8.71 -3.47 -15.52
N VAL A 66 7.48 -2.99 -15.66
CA VAL A 66 6.53 -2.95 -14.57
C VAL A 66 5.17 -3.43 -15.06
N ALA A 67 4.63 -4.44 -14.39
CA ALA A 67 3.28 -4.94 -14.59
C ALA A 67 2.44 -4.71 -13.33
N GLU A 68 1.25 -4.16 -13.51
CA GLU A 68 0.21 -4.21 -12.48
C GLU A 68 -0.52 -5.53 -12.58
N VAL A 69 -0.68 -6.21 -11.45
CA VAL A 69 -1.25 -7.55 -11.39
C VAL A 69 -2.31 -7.66 -10.30
N SER A 70 -3.10 -8.72 -10.35
CA SER A 70 -4.04 -9.02 -9.26
C SER A 70 -3.31 -9.50 -8.00
N GLU A 71 -3.96 -9.43 -6.84
CA GLU A 71 -3.46 -9.99 -5.58
C GLU A 71 -3.04 -11.45 -5.71
N ALA A 72 -3.87 -12.27 -6.37
CA ALA A 72 -3.61 -13.69 -6.60
C ALA A 72 -2.35 -13.95 -7.44
N ALA A 73 -2.02 -13.04 -8.34
CA ALA A 73 -0.84 -13.13 -9.22
C ALA A 73 0.44 -12.59 -8.56
N TYR A 74 0.31 -11.67 -7.60
CA TYR A 74 1.43 -11.01 -6.92
C TYR A 74 2.29 -11.96 -6.09
N GLY A 75 1.66 -12.83 -5.29
CA GLY A 75 2.37 -13.80 -4.45
C GLY A 75 3.30 -14.69 -5.27
N PRO A 76 2.77 -15.45 -6.25
CA PRO A 76 3.54 -16.35 -7.10
C PRO A 76 4.34 -15.63 -8.19
N CYS A 77 4.29 -14.30 -8.31
CA CYS A 77 4.96 -13.51 -9.36
C CYS A 77 4.51 -13.93 -10.78
N THR A 78 3.21 -14.09 -10.98
CA THR A 78 2.63 -14.51 -12.25
C THR A 78 2.16 -13.31 -13.06
N ALA A 79 2.64 -13.17 -14.30
CA ALA A 79 2.28 -12.07 -15.19
C ALA A 79 1.57 -12.54 -16.48
N THR A 80 0.85 -13.65 -16.43
CA THR A 80 0.17 -14.21 -17.61
C THR A 80 -0.91 -13.27 -18.16
N ASN A 81 -1.66 -12.61 -17.27
CA ASN A 81 -2.69 -11.62 -17.62
C ASN A 81 -2.55 -10.40 -16.71
N PRO A 82 -1.59 -9.51 -16.98
CA PRO A 82 -1.42 -8.31 -16.17
C PRO A 82 -2.56 -7.33 -16.43
N ILE A 83 -2.91 -6.54 -15.43
CA ILE A 83 -3.89 -5.43 -15.55
C ILE A 83 -3.31 -4.35 -16.48
N SER A 84 -2.03 -4.06 -16.30
CA SER A 84 -1.26 -3.18 -17.17
C SER A 84 0.19 -3.66 -17.27
N LEU A 85 0.88 -3.30 -18.34
CA LEU A 85 2.31 -3.61 -18.55
C LEU A 85 2.99 -2.44 -19.24
N ALA A 86 4.09 -1.96 -18.66
CA ALA A 86 4.96 -0.96 -19.27
C ALA A 86 6.37 -1.52 -19.40
N THR A 87 6.88 -1.58 -20.63
CA THR A 87 8.20 -2.16 -20.99
C THR A 87 9.25 -1.11 -21.27
N ASN A 88 8.85 0.17 -21.39
CA ASN A 88 9.73 1.28 -21.64
C ASN A 88 9.82 2.17 -20.40
N GLY A 89 11.03 2.44 -19.97
CA GLY A 89 11.32 3.30 -18.82
C GLY A 89 11.77 4.71 -19.23
N PRO A 90 11.59 5.72 -18.40
CA PRO A 90 10.79 5.69 -17.17
C PRO A 90 9.28 5.57 -17.45
N ALA A 91 8.61 4.65 -16.76
CA ALA A 91 7.17 4.49 -16.88
C ALA A 91 6.41 5.33 -15.85
N THR A 92 5.30 5.94 -16.28
CA THR A 92 4.42 6.69 -15.38
C THR A 92 3.02 6.08 -15.42
N LEU A 93 2.54 5.62 -14.27
CA LEU A 93 1.22 5.03 -14.11
C LEU A 93 0.37 5.95 -13.23
N THR A 94 -0.88 6.20 -13.64
CA THR A 94 -1.85 6.97 -12.85
C THR A 94 -2.64 6.03 -11.96
N LEU A 95 -2.77 6.35 -10.68
CA LEU A 95 -3.61 5.62 -9.74
C LEU A 95 -5.08 5.99 -9.98
N THR A 96 -5.81 5.14 -10.69
CA THR A 96 -7.18 5.46 -11.14
C THR A 96 -8.27 5.02 -10.17
N THR A 97 -7.96 4.10 -9.26
CA THR A 97 -8.93 3.53 -8.31
C THR A 97 -8.35 3.48 -6.90
N ALA A 98 -9.21 3.62 -5.89
CA ALA A 98 -8.83 3.35 -4.52
C ALA A 98 -8.75 1.85 -4.25
N GLY A 99 -7.96 1.47 -3.25
CA GLY A 99 -7.73 0.08 -2.86
C GLY A 99 -6.28 -0.33 -2.93
N THR A 100 -6.04 -1.63 -2.85
CA THR A 100 -4.69 -2.19 -2.89
C THR A 100 -4.27 -2.49 -4.33
N HIS A 101 -3.11 -1.97 -4.72
CA HIS A 101 -2.50 -2.19 -6.03
C HIS A 101 -1.20 -2.96 -5.89
N TYR A 102 -0.93 -3.83 -6.86
CA TYR A 102 0.19 -4.77 -6.85
C TYR A 102 1.01 -4.64 -8.13
N TYR A 103 2.29 -4.35 -7.99
CA TYR A 103 3.22 -4.16 -9.11
C TYR A 103 4.38 -5.16 -9.01
N ILE A 104 4.75 -5.75 -10.14
CA ILE A 104 5.88 -6.69 -10.24
C ILE A 104 6.73 -6.37 -11.48
N CYS A 105 8.01 -6.75 -11.44
CA CYS A 105 8.82 -6.88 -12.65
C CYS A 105 8.59 -8.28 -13.23
N THR A 106 8.35 -8.38 -14.54
CA THR A 106 8.07 -9.66 -15.18
C THR A 106 9.34 -10.36 -15.70
N PHE A 107 10.47 -9.66 -15.69
CA PHE A 107 11.75 -10.21 -16.14
C PHE A 107 12.24 -11.31 -15.21
N ARG A 108 12.44 -12.53 -15.78
CA ARG A 108 13.08 -13.67 -15.10
C ARG A 108 12.57 -13.87 -13.66
N SER A 109 13.51 -13.90 -12.70
CA SER A 109 13.24 -14.06 -11.26
C SER A 109 13.19 -12.73 -10.49
N HIS A 110 13.14 -11.57 -11.17
CA HIS A 110 13.24 -10.25 -10.52
C HIS A 110 12.17 -10.04 -9.45
N CYS A 111 10.92 -10.37 -9.75
CA CYS A 111 9.82 -10.33 -8.78
C CYS A 111 10.10 -11.24 -7.57
N GLN A 112 10.60 -12.45 -7.79
CA GLN A 112 10.87 -13.43 -6.74
C GLN A 112 11.97 -12.98 -5.78
N ILE A 113 12.98 -12.27 -6.30
CA ILE A 113 14.07 -11.71 -5.49
C ILE A 113 13.75 -10.32 -4.94
N GLY A 114 12.51 -9.85 -5.12
CA GLY A 114 11.96 -8.71 -4.40
C GLY A 114 11.67 -7.46 -5.21
N GLN A 115 11.80 -7.48 -6.55
CA GLN A 115 11.39 -6.36 -7.39
C GLN A 115 9.86 -6.39 -7.58
N LYS A 116 9.17 -6.07 -6.49
CA LYS A 116 7.72 -6.01 -6.40
C LYS A 116 7.26 -5.02 -5.33
N LEU A 117 6.10 -4.42 -5.54
CA LEU A 117 5.56 -3.35 -4.70
C LEU A 117 4.07 -3.56 -4.47
N THR A 118 3.63 -3.36 -3.24
CA THR A 118 2.21 -3.24 -2.88
C THR A 118 1.99 -1.87 -2.26
N ILE A 119 0.93 -1.18 -2.69
CA ILE A 119 0.50 0.10 -2.13
C ILE A 119 -0.99 0.08 -1.83
N ASN A 120 -1.40 0.91 -0.88
CA ASN A 120 -2.82 1.17 -0.62
C ASN A 120 -3.16 2.60 -1.03
N VAL A 121 -4.13 2.76 -1.91
CA VAL A 121 -4.57 4.03 -2.48
C VAL A 121 -5.89 4.45 -1.84
N SER A 122 -5.92 5.66 -1.28
CA SER A 122 -7.11 6.27 -0.70
C SER A 122 -7.93 7.00 -1.75
N GLU A 123 -9.24 7.14 -1.52
CA GLU A 123 -10.07 8.05 -2.32
C GLU A 123 -9.49 9.47 -2.27
N ALA A 124 -9.56 10.17 -3.39
CA ALA A 124 -9.29 11.61 -3.40
C ALA A 124 -10.29 12.31 -2.48
N ALA A 125 -9.80 13.15 -1.57
CA ALA A 125 -10.70 13.90 -0.68
C ALA A 125 -11.67 14.72 -1.53
N SER A 126 -12.95 14.34 -1.51
CA SER A 126 -14.01 15.11 -2.17
C SER A 126 -14.12 16.46 -1.47
N SER A 127 -13.84 17.55 -2.18
CA SER A 127 -14.04 18.92 -1.70
C SER A 127 -15.52 19.31 -1.70
N THR A 128 -16.40 18.37 -1.29
CA THR A 128 -17.79 18.73 -1.05
C THR A 128 -17.82 19.58 0.20
N PRO A 129 -18.19 20.87 0.14
CA PRO A 129 -18.33 21.68 1.33
C PRO A 129 -19.33 20.99 2.26
N PRO A 130 -19.13 21.02 3.59
CA PRO A 130 -20.06 20.42 4.53
C PRO A 130 -21.45 21.00 4.22
N ARG A 131 -22.36 20.14 3.77
CA ARG A 131 -23.76 20.52 3.58
C ARG A 131 -24.25 21.03 4.93
N ALA A 132 -24.50 22.35 5.00
CA ALA A 132 -25.08 22.96 6.18
C ALA A 132 -26.31 22.13 6.57
N THR A 133 -26.25 21.46 7.71
CA THR A 133 -27.40 20.78 8.29
C THR A 133 -28.49 21.81 8.47
N PRO A 134 -29.72 21.57 7.99
CA PRO A 134 -30.84 22.48 8.24
C PRO A 134 -30.97 22.63 9.75
N VAL A 135 -30.80 23.85 10.25
CA VAL A 135 -31.06 24.17 11.66
C VAL A 135 -32.56 24.02 11.87
N THR A 136 -32.96 22.89 12.48
CA THR A 136 -34.34 22.68 12.90
C THR A 136 -34.70 23.76 13.92
N PRO A 137 -35.78 24.55 13.75
CA PRO A 137 -36.20 25.53 14.72
C PRO A 137 -36.46 24.86 16.08
N PRO A 138 -36.19 25.51 17.22
CA PRO A 138 -36.42 24.92 18.53
C PRO A 138 -37.91 24.64 18.73
N THR A 139 -38.24 23.35 18.78
CA THR A 139 -39.59 22.89 19.15
C THR A 139 -39.82 23.23 20.62
N ILE A 140 -40.79 24.12 20.88
CA ILE A 140 -41.26 24.46 22.22
C ILE A 140 -41.76 23.22 22.90
N ARG A 141 -41.03 22.71 23.88
CA ARG A 141 -41.42 21.55 24.70
C ARG A 141 -42.65 21.92 25.52
N ARG A 142 -43.78 21.30 25.21
CA ARG A 142 -44.96 21.22 26.05
C ARG A 142 -44.64 20.42 27.30
N PRO A 143 -45.04 20.81 28.54
CA PRO A 143 -44.71 20.09 29.75
C PRO A 143 -45.40 18.71 29.81
N PRO A 144 -44.75 17.67 30.36
CA PRO A 144 -45.28 16.31 30.41
C PRO A 144 -46.41 16.19 31.39
N ARG A 145 -47.47 15.48 30.95
CA ARG A 145 -48.60 15.05 31.73
C ARG A 145 -48.20 13.82 32.55
N PRO A 146 -48.58 13.73 33.84
CA PRO A 146 -48.22 12.55 34.66
C PRO A 146 -48.98 11.33 34.19
N VAL A 147 -48.26 10.25 33.91
CA VAL A 147 -48.82 8.93 33.64
C VAL A 147 -48.39 7.96 34.74
N THR A 148 -49.36 7.40 35.36
CA THR A 148 -49.35 6.46 36.48
C THR A 148 -48.51 5.20 36.13
N SER A 149 -47.76 4.76 37.09
CA SER A 149 -47.02 3.51 37.15
C SER A 149 -47.88 2.30 36.88
N ARG A 150 -47.42 1.40 36.03
CA ARG A 150 -47.79 -0.03 36.09
C ARG A 150 -46.51 -0.85 36.10
N THR A 151 -46.28 -1.48 37.20
CA THR A 151 -45.32 -2.55 37.48
C THR A 151 -45.61 -3.75 36.57
N ALA A 152 -44.62 -4.18 35.82
CA ALA A 152 -44.56 -5.53 35.29
C ALA A 152 -43.15 -6.08 35.59
N VAL A 153 -43.19 -7.07 36.42
CA VAL A 153 -42.12 -7.99 36.76
C VAL A 153 -41.87 -8.89 35.55
N GLU A 154 -40.68 -8.97 35.06
CA GLU A 154 -40.26 -10.11 34.25
C GLU A 154 -38.79 -10.47 34.47
N THR A 155 -38.62 -11.72 34.71
CA THR A 155 -37.56 -12.61 35.16
C THR A 155 -36.29 -12.58 34.32
N PRO A 156 -35.14 -12.97 34.93
CA PRO A 156 -33.84 -12.95 34.26
C PRO A 156 -33.67 -14.16 33.33
N ASN A 157 -33.27 -13.92 32.11
CA ASN A 157 -32.91 -14.98 31.17
C ASN A 157 -31.39 -15.23 31.18
N THR A 158 -31.09 -16.42 31.54
CA THR A 158 -29.92 -17.24 31.60
C THR A 158 -28.82 -16.88 30.57
N ALA A 159 -27.66 -16.51 31.08
CA ALA A 159 -26.42 -16.43 30.32
C ALA A 159 -25.96 -17.85 29.95
N THR A 160 -25.82 -18.11 28.66
CA THR A 160 -25.18 -19.30 28.13
C THR A 160 -23.66 -19.15 28.24
N PRO A 161 -22.92 -20.12 28.81
CA PRO A 161 -21.47 -20.04 28.90
C PRO A 161 -20.84 -20.27 27.52
N PHE A 162 -19.96 -19.35 27.11
CA PHE A 162 -19.08 -19.54 25.97
C PHE A 162 -18.14 -20.72 26.24
N ALA A 163 -18.14 -21.70 25.33
CA ALA A 163 -17.20 -22.80 25.31
C ALA A 163 -15.77 -22.25 25.02
N PRO A 164 -14.74 -22.75 25.74
CA PRO A 164 -13.36 -22.36 25.46
C PRO A 164 -12.88 -22.96 24.14
N CYS A 165 -12.21 -22.15 23.31
CA CYS A 165 -11.53 -22.59 22.10
C CYS A 165 -10.46 -23.64 22.43
N PRO A 166 -10.29 -24.68 21.61
CA PRO A 166 -9.22 -25.65 21.79
C PRO A 166 -7.86 -24.99 21.59
N ARG A 167 -7.01 -25.10 22.60
CA ARG A 167 -5.60 -24.68 22.56
C ARG A 167 -4.87 -25.64 21.64
N ILE A 168 -4.46 -25.18 20.46
CA ILE A 168 -3.57 -25.91 19.57
C ILE A 168 -2.18 -25.90 20.21
N THR A 169 -1.80 -27.01 20.79
CA THR A 169 -0.43 -27.25 21.26
C THR A 169 0.41 -27.57 20.03
N SER A 170 1.15 -26.59 19.53
CA SER A 170 2.17 -26.81 18.49
C SER A 170 3.37 -27.49 19.15
N THR A 171 3.51 -28.79 18.92
CA THR A 171 4.72 -29.55 19.23
C THR A 171 5.79 -29.13 18.22
N PRO A 172 6.99 -28.69 18.64
CA PRO A 172 8.09 -28.42 17.73
C PRO A 172 8.58 -29.73 17.11
N PRO A 173 8.96 -29.73 15.80
CA PRO A 173 9.54 -30.92 15.18
C PRO A 173 10.90 -31.26 15.79
N PRO A 174 11.29 -32.55 15.84
CA PRO A 174 12.57 -32.97 16.38
C PRO A 174 13.73 -32.46 15.51
N PRO A 175 14.90 -32.19 16.10
CA PRO A 175 16.09 -31.81 15.35
C PRO A 175 16.55 -32.97 14.47
N THR A 176 16.67 -32.74 13.17
CA THR A 176 17.33 -33.67 12.23
C THR A 176 18.83 -33.45 12.34
N ASP A 177 19.50 -34.33 13.05
CA ASP A 177 20.94 -34.54 13.00
C ASP A 177 21.30 -35.07 11.60
N GLY A 178 22.17 -34.34 10.89
CA GLY A 178 22.67 -34.80 9.61
C GLY A 178 23.37 -33.68 8.83
N ALA A 179 24.42 -33.10 9.36
CA ALA A 179 25.35 -32.29 8.56
C ALA A 179 26.43 -33.20 7.98
N PRO A 180 26.58 -33.35 6.66
CA PRO A 180 27.80 -33.86 6.07
C PRO A 180 28.86 -32.76 6.09
N SER A 181 29.93 -32.96 6.85
CA SER A 181 31.17 -32.19 6.79
C SER A 181 31.81 -32.32 5.42
N PHE A 182 31.70 -31.29 4.58
CA PHE A 182 32.53 -31.17 3.38
C PHE A 182 33.84 -30.46 3.76
N THR A 183 34.83 -31.27 4.09
CA THR A 183 36.25 -30.88 4.04
C THR A 183 36.68 -30.92 2.57
N GLY A 184 36.48 -29.79 1.86
CA GLY A 184 36.86 -29.63 0.45
C GLY A 184 38.03 -28.68 0.34
N MET A 185 39.20 -29.21 0.03
CA MET A 185 40.44 -28.56 -0.36
C MET A 185 40.21 -27.39 -1.32
N VAL A 186 40.71 -26.22 -0.97
CA VAL A 186 40.85 -25.06 -1.87
C VAL A 186 42.05 -25.32 -2.79
N PRO A 187 41.92 -25.37 -4.10
CA PRO A 187 43.09 -25.42 -4.98
C PRO A 187 43.69 -24.01 -5.06
N TYR A 188 44.96 -23.97 -4.68
CA TYR A 188 45.93 -22.86 -4.78
C TYR A 188 46.28 -22.61 -6.26
N THR A 189 45.46 -21.92 -7.06
CA THR A 189 45.75 -21.61 -8.47
C THR A 189 45.28 -20.24 -8.96
N PHE A 190 45.18 -19.24 -8.12
CA PHE A 190 44.91 -17.86 -8.56
C PHE A 190 45.89 -16.82 -8.01
N LEU A 191 47.19 -17.13 -8.13
CA LEU A 191 48.24 -16.17 -7.68
C LEU A 191 49.34 -15.94 -8.73
N ILE A 192 49.08 -16.04 -10.02
CA ILE A 192 50.03 -15.67 -11.10
C ILE A 192 49.32 -14.98 -12.29
N ILE A 193 48.44 -14.00 -12.11
CA ILE A 193 48.05 -13.07 -13.20
C ILE A 193 47.93 -11.63 -12.66
N GLY A 194 48.85 -11.20 -11.85
CA GLY A 194 48.86 -9.84 -11.29
C GLY A 194 50.15 -9.04 -11.56
N LEU A 195 51.05 -9.48 -12.42
CA LEU A 195 52.35 -8.87 -12.57
C LEU A 195 52.79 -8.58 -14.01
N VAL A 196 51.92 -8.40 -14.97
CA VAL A 196 52.28 -8.09 -16.37
C VAL A 196 51.76 -6.76 -16.89
N PHE A 197 51.06 -5.94 -16.13
CA PHE A 197 50.58 -4.63 -16.59
C PHE A 197 51.21 -3.45 -15.83
N LEU A 198 52.51 -3.50 -15.54
CA LEU A 198 53.26 -2.35 -15.02
C LEU A 198 54.56 -2.16 -15.79
N ASN A 199 54.49 -2.15 -17.13
CA ASN A 199 55.55 -1.59 -17.98
C ASN A 199 54.99 -1.41 -19.41
N CYS A 200 54.35 -0.25 -19.64
CA CYS A 200 54.37 0.55 -20.85
C CYS A 200 53.75 1.91 -20.52
#